data_d5e570b6b3d15758db0262baeba9b898
#
_entry.id   d5e570b6b3d15758db0262baeba9b898
#
_cell.length_a   1.000
_cell.length_b   1.000
_cell.length_c   1.000
_cell.angle_alpha   90.00
_cell.angle_beta   90.00
_cell.angle_gamma   90.00
#
_symmetry.space_group_name_H-M   'P 1'
#
loop_
_entity.id
_entity.type
_entity.pdbx_description
1 polymer ?
#
loop_
_entity_poly.entity_id
_entity_poly.type
_entity_poly.pdbx_seq_one_letter_code
_entity_poly.pdbx_strand_id
1 'polypeptide(L)'
;HVERTKVIIHVLDASGIEGRDPVEDYHKINKELKRYSERIARRPQVIAANKMDLPEARENYEKLEKLAAAEGVKIFPISAVTNDGLRPLLECVAQMLEEYVEEPEAEAETAVYEAKDADEVTISRNISGDFVVSSKSLEKLVAMTNFGNDEAVRRFQYIWRIKGVEEKLKDKGIKEGDTVHIGDMEFEYRQ
;
A
#
# COMPACT_ATOMS: atom_id res chain seq x y z
N HIS A 1 2.91 -3.10 -6.54
CA HIS A 1 2.74 -4.56 -6.50
C HIS A 1 2.68 -5.10 -5.07
N VAL A 2 3.47 -4.59 -4.12
CA VAL A 2 3.45 -5.01 -2.71
C VAL A 2 2.09 -4.74 -2.05
N GLU A 3 1.37 -3.73 -2.47
CA GLU A 3 0.05 -3.36 -1.94
C GLU A 3 -1.03 -4.44 -2.13
N ARG A 4 -0.87 -5.32 -3.11
CA ARG A 4 -1.82 -6.41 -3.40
C ARG A 4 -1.45 -7.73 -2.74
N THR A 5 -0.31 -7.82 -2.05
CA THR A 5 0.11 -9.05 -1.37
C THR A 5 -0.68 -9.24 -0.08
N LYS A 6 -1.03 -10.46 0.27
CA LYS A 6 -1.74 -10.80 1.51
C LYS A 6 -0.79 -11.31 2.59
N VAL A 7 0.29 -11.94 2.21
CA VAL A 7 1.33 -12.48 3.08
C VAL A 7 2.69 -12.05 2.55
N ILE A 8 3.63 -11.76 3.44
CA ILE A 8 4.99 -11.36 3.12
C ILE A 8 5.95 -12.50 3.45
N ILE A 9 6.80 -12.89 2.50
CA ILE A 9 7.91 -13.79 2.73
C ILE A 9 9.19 -12.96 2.77
N HIS A 10 9.81 -12.85 3.94
CA HIS A 10 11.11 -12.24 4.13
C HIS A 10 12.21 -13.23 3.75
N VAL A 11 12.80 -13.09 2.59
CA VAL A 11 13.93 -13.90 2.16
C VAL A 11 15.22 -13.24 2.63
N LEU A 12 15.90 -13.85 3.60
CA LEU A 12 17.14 -13.36 4.19
C LEU A 12 18.32 -14.24 3.80
N ASP A 13 19.44 -13.64 3.46
CA ASP A 13 20.70 -14.36 3.24
C ASP A 13 21.30 -14.77 4.59
N ALA A 14 21.09 -16.05 4.99
CA ALA A 14 21.61 -16.54 6.23
C ALA A 14 23.14 -16.75 6.22
N SER A 15 23.79 -16.79 5.03
CA SER A 15 25.22 -17.04 4.96
C SER A 15 26.06 -15.86 5.49
N GLY A 16 25.58 -14.64 5.34
CA GLY A 16 26.35 -13.45 5.75
C GLY A 16 27.65 -13.22 4.96
N ILE A 17 27.87 -13.96 3.84
CA ILE A 17 29.14 -13.93 3.09
C ILE A 17 29.47 -12.53 2.56
N GLU A 18 28.46 -11.72 2.28
CA GLU A 18 28.65 -10.33 1.82
C GLU A 18 28.91 -9.34 2.96
N GLY A 19 29.21 -9.82 4.17
CA GLY A 19 29.44 -8.98 5.35
C GLY A 19 28.18 -8.33 5.91
N ARG A 20 26.99 -8.86 5.56
CA ARG A 20 25.71 -8.39 6.07
C ARG A 20 25.26 -9.26 7.25
N ASP A 21 24.70 -8.63 8.27
CA ASP A 21 24.02 -9.34 9.34
C ASP A 21 22.56 -9.55 8.97
N PRO A 22 22.08 -10.81 8.83
CA PRO A 22 20.71 -11.08 8.45
C PRO A 22 19.66 -10.57 9.47
N VAL A 23 20.04 -10.40 10.73
CA VAL A 23 19.17 -9.82 11.77
C VAL A 23 19.00 -8.31 11.53
N GLU A 24 20.09 -7.61 11.21
CA GLU A 24 20.04 -6.19 10.86
C GLU A 24 19.24 -5.95 9.58
N ASP A 25 19.43 -6.81 8.58
CA ASP A 25 18.66 -6.73 7.31
C ASP A 25 17.16 -6.93 7.56
N TYR A 26 16.76 -7.85 8.43
CA TYR A 26 15.36 -8.02 8.82
C TYR A 26 14.77 -6.74 9.42
N HIS A 27 15.45 -6.16 10.39
CA HIS A 27 14.97 -4.93 11.05
C HIS A 27 14.92 -3.75 10.08
N LYS A 28 15.92 -3.63 9.20
CA LYS A 28 15.98 -2.56 8.20
C LYS A 28 14.80 -2.63 7.23
N ILE A 29 14.51 -3.82 6.70
CA ILE A 29 13.40 -4.03 5.77
C ILE A 29 12.06 -3.77 6.46
N ASN A 30 11.85 -4.25 7.69
CA ASN A 30 10.62 -3.99 8.44
C ASN A 30 10.43 -2.49 8.74
N LYS A 31 11.51 -1.77 9.04
CA LYS A 31 11.47 -0.32 9.20
C LYS A 31 11.09 0.39 7.90
N GLU A 32 11.60 -0.07 6.76
CA GLU A 32 11.25 0.47 5.46
C GLU A 32 9.79 0.17 5.09
N LEU A 33 9.31 -1.06 5.31
CA LEU A 33 7.91 -1.43 5.13
C LEU A 33 6.98 -0.55 5.98
N LYS A 34 7.31 -0.33 7.24
CA LYS A 34 6.53 0.53 8.14
C LYS A 34 6.51 1.99 7.69
N ARG A 35 7.64 2.49 7.17
CA ARG A 35 7.72 3.86 6.61
C ARG A 35 6.92 4.01 5.32
N TYR A 36 6.85 2.94 4.52
CA TYR A 36 6.09 2.93 3.27
C TYR A 36 4.59 2.84 3.54
N SER A 37 4.15 1.90 4.39
CA SER A 37 2.75 1.71 4.76
C SER A 37 2.65 0.87 6.03
N GLU A 38 2.01 1.42 7.07
CA GLU A 38 1.71 0.66 8.30
C GLU A 38 0.81 -0.55 8.03
N ARG A 39 -0.11 -0.44 7.07
CA ARG A 39 -1.00 -1.52 6.65
C ARG A 39 -0.20 -2.71 6.10
N ILE A 40 0.83 -2.44 5.28
CA ILE A 40 1.69 -3.50 4.73
C ILE A 40 2.54 -4.11 5.85
N ALA A 41 3.08 -3.31 6.75
CA ALA A 41 3.89 -3.80 7.86
C ALA A 41 3.11 -4.70 8.84
N ARG A 42 1.79 -4.55 8.94
CA ARG A 42 0.91 -5.39 9.77
C ARG A 42 0.51 -6.72 9.11
N ARG A 43 0.82 -6.91 7.83
CA ARG A 43 0.48 -8.16 7.14
C ARG A 43 1.20 -9.36 7.75
N PRO A 44 0.59 -10.56 7.73
CA PRO A 44 1.25 -11.78 8.15
C PRO A 44 2.57 -11.98 7.42
N GLN A 45 3.61 -12.31 8.17
CA GLN A 45 4.96 -12.48 7.63
C GLN A 45 5.54 -13.84 8.02
N VAL A 46 6.40 -14.37 7.16
CA VAL A 46 7.26 -15.52 7.44
C VAL A 46 8.70 -15.18 7.03
N ILE A 47 9.67 -15.73 7.75
CA ILE A 47 11.08 -15.60 7.41
C ILE A 47 11.52 -16.86 6.65
N ALA A 48 12.14 -16.66 5.49
CA ALA A 48 12.84 -17.69 4.74
C ALA A 48 14.34 -17.44 4.87
N ALA A 49 15.01 -18.18 5.76
CA ALA A 49 16.45 -18.13 5.91
C ALA A 49 17.09 -18.92 4.76
N ASN A 50 17.54 -18.19 3.75
CA ASN A 50 18.07 -18.75 2.50
C ASN A 50 19.58 -19.00 2.57
N LYS A 51 20.09 -19.81 1.63
CA LYS A 51 21.46 -20.26 1.49
C LYS A 51 21.92 -21.21 2.61
N MET A 52 20.97 -22.02 3.13
CA MET A 52 21.28 -23.02 4.17
C MET A 52 22.16 -24.17 3.70
N ASP A 53 22.46 -24.27 2.41
CA ASP A 53 23.47 -25.13 1.82
C ASP A 53 24.90 -24.71 2.18
N LEU A 54 25.10 -23.47 2.67
CA LEU A 54 26.40 -22.97 3.06
C LEU A 54 26.65 -23.17 4.58
N PRO A 55 27.86 -23.63 4.97
CA PRO A 55 28.16 -23.91 6.39
C PRO A 55 27.96 -22.71 7.31
N GLU A 56 28.30 -21.51 6.85
CA GLU A 56 28.22 -20.27 7.60
C GLU A 56 26.80 -19.87 7.98
N ALA A 57 25.81 -20.34 7.21
CA ALA A 57 24.41 -20.06 7.45
C ALA A 57 23.88 -20.62 8.77
N ARG A 58 24.49 -21.68 9.29
CA ARG A 58 24.03 -22.35 10.53
C ARG A 58 24.12 -21.48 11.76
N GLU A 59 25.21 -20.76 11.93
CA GLU A 59 25.39 -19.84 13.07
C GLU A 59 24.42 -18.68 13.04
N ASN A 60 24.21 -18.12 11.85
CA ASN A 60 23.30 -17.01 11.67
C ASN A 60 21.83 -17.47 11.78
N TYR A 61 21.54 -18.72 11.39
CA TYR A 61 20.19 -19.29 11.54
C TYR A 61 19.76 -19.33 13.02
N GLU A 62 20.64 -19.70 13.94
CA GLU A 62 20.33 -19.69 15.39
C GLU A 62 19.96 -18.27 15.88
N LYS A 63 20.61 -17.24 15.35
CA LYS A 63 20.27 -15.83 15.68
C LYS A 63 18.91 -15.44 15.09
N LEU A 64 18.66 -15.82 13.84
CA LEU A 64 17.37 -15.58 13.17
C LEU A 64 16.21 -16.34 13.85
N GLU A 65 16.45 -17.55 14.34
CA GLU A 65 15.45 -18.34 15.06
C GLU A 65 15.04 -17.67 16.37
N LYS A 66 16.02 -17.13 17.12
CA LYS A 66 15.75 -16.33 18.33
C LYS A 66 14.98 -15.06 18.02
N LEU A 67 15.34 -14.37 16.94
CA LEU A 67 14.64 -13.19 16.44
C LEU A 67 13.19 -13.55 16.07
N ALA A 68 12.99 -14.60 15.29
CA ALA A 68 11.68 -15.04 14.84
C ALA A 68 10.76 -15.39 16.03
N ALA A 69 11.32 -16.07 17.05
CA ALA A 69 10.60 -16.36 18.29
C ALA A 69 10.20 -15.09 19.06
N ALA A 70 11.09 -14.09 19.12
CA ALA A 70 10.82 -12.83 19.80
C ALA A 70 9.76 -11.99 19.09
N GLU A 71 9.77 -12.00 17.75
CA GLU A 71 8.81 -11.27 16.91
C GLU A 71 7.50 -12.05 16.69
N GLY A 72 7.42 -13.33 17.13
CA GLY A 72 6.25 -14.18 16.90
C GLY A 72 6.04 -14.60 15.44
N VAL A 73 7.10 -14.61 14.63
CA VAL A 73 7.08 -14.91 13.20
C VAL A 73 7.63 -16.30 12.94
N LYS A 74 7.02 -17.05 12.02
CA LYS A 74 7.55 -18.39 11.65
C LYS A 74 8.80 -18.23 10.77
N ILE A 75 9.78 -19.13 10.99
CA ILE A 75 11.03 -19.15 10.20
C ILE A 75 11.24 -20.52 9.55
N PHE A 76 11.72 -20.51 8.33
CA PHE A 76 12.02 -21.72 7.54
C PHE A 76 13.44 -21.67 7.01
N PRO A 77 14.28 -22.67 7.31
CA PRO A 77 15.58 -22.85 6.68
C PRO A 77 15.36 -23.35 5.25
N ILE A 78 15.87 -22.61 4.27
CA ILE A 78 15.74 -22.97 2.87
C ILE A 78 17.07 -22.86 2.11
N SER A 79 17.16 -23.56 1.00
CA SER A 79 18.14 -23.28 -0.05
C SER A 79 17.43 -23.19 -1.39
N ALA A 80 17.39 -22.00 -1.97
CA ALA A 80 16.80 -21.79 -3.28
C ALA A 80 17.58 -22.48 -4.39
N VAL A 81 18.87 -22.78 -4.17
CA VAL A 81 19.74 -23.46 -5.14
C VAL A 81 19.46 -24.96 -5.15
N THR A 82 19.32 -25.58 -3.97
CA THR A 82 19.06 -27.04 -3.86
C THR A 82 17.58 -27.38 -3.82
N ASN A 83 16.72 -26.38 -3.70
CA ASN A 83 15.27 -26.50 -3.43
C ASN A 83 14.91 -27.13 -2.08
N ASP A 84 15.86 -27.25 -1.17
CA ASP A 84 15.61 -27.77 0.19
C ASP A 84 14.78 -26.76 1.01
N GLY A 85 13.90 -27.29 1.85
CA GLY A 85 13.07 -26.50 2.77
C GLY A 85 11.95 -25.67 2.14
N LEU A 86 11.83 -25.62 0.81
CA LEU A 86 10.81 -24.81 0.14
C LEU A 86 9.39 -25.33 0.39
N ARG A 87 9.21 -26.64 0.42
CA ARG A 87 7.87 -27.23 0.56
C ARG A 87 7.20 -26.86 1.90
N PRO A 88 7.83 -27.00 3.08
CA PRO A 88 7.24 -26.55 4.34
C PRO A 88 6.95 -25.05 4.38
N LEU A 89 7.80 -24.21 3.79
CA LEU A 89 7.56 -22.77 3.65
C LEU A 89 6.29 -22.50 2.85
N LEU A 90 6.14 -23.12 1.68
CA LEU A 90 4.98 -22.92 0.80
C LEU A 90 3.69 -23.45 1.43
N GLU A 91 3.72 -24.60 2.11
CA GLU A 91 2.57 -25.13 2.84
C GLU A 91 2.12 -24.17 3.95
N CYS A 92 3.07 -23.58 4.69
CA CYS A 92 2.75 -22.57 5.70
C CYS A 92 2.15 -21.32 5.08
N VAL A 93 2.71 -20.80 3.98
CA VAL A 93 2.19 -19.63 3.29
C VAL A 93 0.79 -19.87 2.73
N ALA A 94 0.54 -21.07 2.16
CA ALA A 94 -0.77 -21.45 1.67
C ALA A 94 -1.81 -21.44 2.81
N GLN A 95 -1.48 -22.02 3.96
CA GLN A 95 -2.35 -21.97 5.15
C GLN A 95 -2.60 -20.52 5.61
N MET A 96 -1.56 -19.68 5.67
CA MET A 96 -1.72 -18.27 6.05
C MET A 96 -2.59 -17.49 5.05
N LEU A 97 -2.58 -17.85 3.77
CA LEU A 97 -3.44 -17.24 2.76
C LEU A 97 -4.90 -17.68 2.91
N GLU A 98 -5.16 -18.93 3.30
CA GLU A 98 -6.51 -19.43 3.59
C GLU A 98 -7.09 -18.80 4.86
N GLU A 99 -6.27 -18.61 5.89
CA GLU A 99 -6.66 -17.99 7.16
C GLU A 99 -6.72 -16.45 7.07
N TYR A 100 -6.15 -15.86 6.01
CA TYR A 100 -6.12 -14.42 5.82
C TYR A 100 -7.53 -13.89 5.56
N VAL A 101 -8.14 -13.34 6.59
CA VAL A 101 -9.34 -12.51 6.45
C VAL A 101 -8.85 -11.12 6.05
N GLU A 102 -9.23 -10.71 4.83
CA GLU A 102 -9.01 -9.33 4.42
C GLU A 102 -9.73 -8.46 5.47
N GLU A 103 -8.96 -7.75 6.28
CA GLU A 103 -9.56 -6.70 7.11
C GLU A 103 -10.40 -5.86 6.15
N PRO A 104 -11.72 -5.70 6.42
CA PRO A 104 -12.52 -4.81 5.59
C PRO A 104 -11.68 -3.54 5.48
N GLU A 105 -11.51 -3.03 4.26
CA GLU A 105 -10.78 -1.78 4.06
C GLU A 105 -11.33 -0.79 5.07
N ALA A 106 -10.80 -0.83 6.29
CA ALA A 106 -10.86 0.26 7.21
C ALA A 106 -10.19 1.35 6.41
N GLU A 107 -11.06 2.09 5.73
CA GLU A 107 -10.85 3.26 4.92
C GLU A 107 -9.35 3.52 4.82
N ALA A 108 -8.76 3.14 3.66
CA ALA A 108 -7.35 3.38 3.45
C ALA A 108 -7.08 4.65 4.22
N GLU A 109 -6.21 4.60 5.23
CA GLU A 109 -5.61 5.80 5.76
C GLU A 109 -5.00 6.44 4.51
N THR A 110 -5.91 7.05 3.73
CA THR A 110 -5.52 8.23 3.01
C THR A 110 -4.69 8.90 4.04
N ALA A 111 -3.37 9.00 3.83
CA ALA A 111 -2.58 9.96 4.54
C ALA A 111 -3.57 11.09 4.70
N VAL A 112 -4.11 11.21 5.92
CA VAL A 112 -4.95 12.33 6.26
C VAL A 112 -3.97 13.42 5.97
N TYR A 113 -4.07 13.95 4.77
CA TYR A 113 -3.65 15.30 4.55
C TYR A 113 -4.47 15.98 5.61
N GLU A 114 -3.85 16.12 6.79
CA GLU A 114 -4.33 17.05 7.78
C GLU A 114 -4.38 18.34 6.99
N ALA A 115 -5.55 18.57 6.44
CA ALA A 115 -5.95 19.87 5.96
C ALA A 115 -6.00 20.74 7.22
N LYS A 116 -4.79 21.10 7.70
CA LYS A 116 -4.60 22.16 8.69
C LYS A 116 -4.93 23.52 8.11
N ASP A 117 -5.26 23.57 6.81
CA ASP A 117 -5.92 24.72 6.21
C ASP A 117 -7.30 24.24 5.73
N ALA A 118 -8.33 24.90 6.22
CA ALA A 118 -9.71 24.74 5.80
C ALA A 118 -9.81 25.08 4.30
N ASP A 119 -9.46 24.10 3.45
CA ASP A 119 -9.57 24.22 1.99
C ASP A 119 -11.03 23.98 1.62
N GLU A 120 -11.81 25.04 1.71
CA GLU A 120 -13.22 25.04 1.39
C GLU A 120 -13.42 24.79 -0.11
N VAL A 121 -14.14 23.72 -0.44
CA VAL A 121 -14.53 23.45 -1.82
C VAL A 121 -15.58 24.48 -2.23
N THR A 122 -15.23 25.36 -3.16
CA THR A 122 -16.16 26.34 -3.73
C THR A 122 -16.52 25.94 -5.17
N ILE A 123 -17.80 26.13 -5.53
CA ILE A 123 -18.30 25.86 -6.87
C ILE A 123 -18.86 27.13 -7.47
N SER A 124 -18.32 27.52 -8.61
CA SER A 124 -18.74 28.67 -9.41
C SER A 124 -19.12 28.23 -10.83
N ARG A 125 -19.64 29.15 -11.63
CA ARG A 125 -19.82 28.94 -13.08
C ARG A 125 -18.90 29.89 -13.84
N ASN A 126 -18.32 29.37 -14.92
CA ASN A 126 -17.55 30.20 -15.84
C ASN A 126 -18.45 30.94 -16.81
N ILE A 127 -17.85 31.74 -17.69
CA ILE A 127 -18.56 32.55 -18.71
C ILE A 127 -19.32 31.67 -19.71
N SER A 128 -18.84 30.43 -19.94
CA SER A 128 -19.47 29.44 -20.84
C SER A 128 -20.64 28.71 -20.15
N GLY A 129 -20.81 28.88 -18.85
CA GLY A 129 -21.87 28.22 -18.06
C GLY A 129 -21.44 26.91 -17.41
N ASP A 130 -20.20 26.45 -17.62
CA ASP A 130 -19.65 25.23 -17.05
C ASP A 130 -19.36 25.40 -15.55
N PHE A 131 -19.34 24.32 -14.83
CA PHE A 131 -19.04 24.31 -13.40
C PHE A 131 -17.53 24.35 -13.16
N VAL A 132 -17.09 25.22 -12.26
CA VAL A 132 -15.69 25.32 -11.84
C VAL A 132 -15.60 24.98 -10.36
N VAL A 133 -14.87 23.93 -10.03
CA VAL A 133 -14.58 23.47 -8.68
C VAL A 133 -13.21 24.01 -8.28
N SER A 134 -13.17 24.88 -7.30
CA SER A 134 -11.93 25.46 -6.76
C SER A 134 -11.66 24.92 -5.36
N SER A 135 -10.53 24.23 -5.22
CA SER A 135 -9.99 23.70 -3.97
C SER A 135 -8.54 23.33 -4.21
N LYS A 136 -7.62 23.92 -3.47
CA LYS A 136 -6.18 23.66 -3.63
C LYS A 136 -5.82 22.19 -3.51
N SER A 137 -6.49 21.47 -2.60
CA SER A 137 -6.23 20.04 -2.40
C SER A 137 -6.79 19.20 -3.54
N LEU A 138 -7.95 19.55 -4.11
CA LEU A 138 -8.51 18.84 -5.27
C LEU A 138 -7.73 19.14 -6.55
N GLU A 139 -7.32 20.38 -6.77
CA GLU A 139 -6.48 20.76 -7.91
C GLU A 139 -5.14 20.00 -7.88
N LYS A 140 -4.50 19.92 -6.70
CA LYS A 140 -3.29 19.13 -6.51
C LYS A 140 -3.53 17.63 -6.71
N LEU A 141 -4.66 17.11 -6.22
CA LEU A 141 -5.03 15.71 -6.39
C LEU A 141 -5.21 15.36 -7.88
N VAL A 142 -5.93 16.20 -8.62
CA VAL A 142 -6.13 16.04 -10.07
C VAL A 142 -4.81 16.06 -10.82
N ALA A 143 -3.94 17.04 -10.54
CA ALA A 143 -2.62 17.16 -11.16
C ALA A 143 -1.71 15.93 -10.91
N MET A 144 -1.90 15.23 -9.77
CA MET A 144 -1.13 14.05 -9.40
C MET A 144 -1.79 12.72 -9.79
N THR A 145 -3.04 12.73 -10.28
CA THR A 145 -3.79 11.52 -10.62
C THR A 145 -3.52 11.10 -12.06
N ASN A 146 -3.04 9.87 -12.24
CA ASN A 146 -2.96 9.28 -13.56
C ASN A 146 -4.31 8.65 -13.94
N PHE A 147 -5.12 9.37 -14.72
CA PHE A 147 -6.45 8.93 -15.15
C PHE A 147 -6.45 7.73 -16.10
N GLY A 148 -5.29 7.28 -16.58
CA GLY A 148 -5.12 6.01 -17.30
C GLY A 148 -5.02 4.78 -16.39
N ASN A 149 -5.05 4.97 -15.07
CA ASN A 149 -4.98 3.89 -14.08
C ASN A 149 -6.29 3.84 -13.29
N ASP A 150 -7.04 2.73 -13.40
CA ASP A 150 -8.33 2.51 -12.74
C ASP A 150 -8.27 2.68 -11.20
N GLU A 151 -7.16 2.32 -10.58
CA GLU A 151 -6.96 2.45 -9.13
C GLU A 151 -6.80 3.91 -8.71
N ALA A 152 -6.06 4.70 -9.50
CA ALA A 152 -5.92 6.14 -9.27
C ALA A 152 -7.25 6.87 -9.45
N VAL A 153 -8.05 6.46 -10.43
CA VAL A 153 -9.39 6.99 -10.69
C VAL A 153 -10.34 6.67 -9.51
N ARG A 154 -10.34 5.44 -9.01
CA ARG A 154 -11.15 5.05 -7.83
C ARG A 154 -10.79 5.87 -6.60
N ARG A 155 -9.48 6.09 -6.38
CA ARG A 155 -9.00 6.93 -5.27
C ARG A 155 -9.45 8.37 -5.42
N PHE A 156 -9.40 8.93 -6.63
CA PHE A 156 -9.90 10.27 -6.93
C PHE A 156 -11.41 10.36 -6.63
N GLN A 157 -12.21 9.41 -7.12
CA GLN A 157 -13.66 9.37 -6.90
C GLN A 157 -14.03 9.26 -5.41
N TYR A 158 -13.24 8.50 -4.64
CA TYR A 158 -13.43 8.39 -3.19
C TYR A 158 -13.23 9.72 -2.48
N ILE A 159 -12.11 10.43 -2.77
CA ILE A 159 -11.82 11.74 -2.16
C ILE A 159 -12.84 12.78 -2.59
N TRP A 160 -13.27 12.75 -3.85
CA TRP A 160 -14.33 13.58 -4.40
C TRP A 160 -15.64 13.46 -3.60
N ARG A 161 -16.02 12.23 -3.28
CA ARG A 161 -17.21 11.92 -2.48
C ARG A 161 -17.08 12.41 -1.04
N ILE A 162 -15.94 12.13 -0.38
CA ILE A 162 -15.71 12.56 1.01
C ILE A 162 -15.74 14.09 1.16
N LYS A 163 -15.20 14.80 0.17
CA LYS A 163 -15.23 16.28 0.17
C LYS A 163 -16.62 16.84 -0.16
N GLY A 164 -17.62 16.00 -0.39
CA GLY A 164 -18.98 16.42 -0.68
C GLY A 164 -19.13 17.24 -1.96
N VAL A 165 -18.20 17.07 -2.92
CA VAL A 165 -18.20 17.85 -4.17
C VAL A 165 -19.44 17.54 -4.99
N GLU A 166 -19.85 16.26 -5.02
CA GLU A 166 -21.02 15.81 -5.76
C GLU A 166 -22.32 16.44 -5.22
N GLU A 167 -22.48 16.50 -3.89
CA GLU A 167 -23.62 17.13 -3.23
C GLU A 167 -23.67 18.62 -3.56
N LYS A 168 -22.53 19.31 -3.44
CA LYS A 168 -22.43 20.73 -3.75
C LYS A 168 -22.72 21.05 -5.23
N LEU A 169 -22.33 20.16 -6.14
CA LEU A 169 -22.66 20.29 -7.58
C LEU A 169 -24.15 20.10 -7.83
N LYS A 170 -24.77 19.10 -7.18
CA LYS A 170 -26.23 18.86 -7.25
C LYS A 170 -27.01 20.05 -6.71
N ASP A 171 -26.61 20.63 -5.59
CA ASP A 171 -27.20 21.84 -5.01
C ASP A 171 -27.13 23.05 -5.96
N LYS A 172 -26.06 23.11 -6.78
CA LYS A 172 -25.88 24.12 -7.83
C LYS A 172 -26.60 23.80 -9.15
N GLY A 173 -27.30 22.64 -9.21
CA GLY A 173 -28.15 22.23 -10.33
C GLY A 173 -27.38 21.65 -11.51
N ILE A 174 -26.32 20.86 -11.27
CA ILE A 174 -25.60 20.12 -12.31
C ILE A 174 -26.51 19.05 -12.93
N LYS A 175 -26.36 18.85 -14.24
CA LYS A 175 -27.07 17.83 -15.02
C LYS A 175 -26.09 16.90 -15.69
N GLU A 176 -26.57 15.71 -16.07
CA GLU A 176 -25.79 14.78 -16.86
C GLU A 176 -25.37 15.40 -18.19
N GLY A 177 -24.08 15.28 -18.51
CA GLY A 177 -23.46 15.92 -19.66
C GLY A 177 -22.88 17.31 -19.42
N ASP A 178 -23.11 17.92 -18.24
CA ASP A 178 -22.51 19.20 -17.92
C ASP A 178 -20.99 19.05 -17.72
N THR A 179 -20.26 20.10 -18.08
CA THR A 179 -18.80 20.13 -17.93
C THR A 179 -18.39 20.67 -16.57
N VAL A 180 -17.43 20.00 -15.94
CA VAL A 180 -16.83 20.39 -14.64
C VAL A 180 -15.34 20.59 -14.82
N HIS A 181 -14.85 21.78 -14.49
CA HIS A 181 -13.44 22.14 -14.48
C HIS A 181 -12.84 22.07 -13.08
N ILE A 182 -11.63 21.52 -12.96
CA ILE A 182 -10.83 21.52 -11.73
C ILE A 182 -9.39 21.81 -12.11
N GLY A 183 -8.86 22.97 -11.73
CA GLY A 183 -7.56 23.41 -12.23
C GLY A 183 -7.54 23.43 -13.75
N ASP A 184 -6.58 22.72 -14.34
CA ASP A 184 -6.41 22.61 -15.80
C ASP A 184 -7.16 21.42 -16.42
N MET A 185 -7.93 20.67 -15.64
CA MET A 185 -8.63 19.47 -16.10
C MET A 185 -10.12 19.70 -16.26
N GLU A 186 -10.68 19.06 -17.28
CA GLU A 186 -12.07 19.11 -17.67
C GLU A 186 -12.70 17.71 -17.64
N PHE A 187 -13.86 17.59 -17.02
CA PHE A 187 -14.60 16.33 -16.88
C PHE A 187 -16.05 16.52 -17.29
N GLU A 188 -16.60 15.54 -17.97
CA GLU A 188 -18.05 15.44 -18.21
C GLU A 188 -18.72 14.78 -17.01
N TYR A 189 -19.73 15.44 -16.43
CA TYR A 189 -20.48 14.88 -15.31
C TYR A 189 -21.38 13.74 -15.79
N ARG A 190 -21.19 12.55 -15.22
CA ARG A 190 -22.03 11.36 -15.42
C ARG A 190 -22.52 10.84 -14.08
N GLN A 191 -23.82 10.52 -14.01
CA GLN A 191 -24.44 9.92 -12.82
C GLN A 191 -24.07 8.45 -12.62
#